data_6592cc69fcb476aa6c4865c61421a94f
#
_entry.id   6592cc69fcb476aa6c4865c61421a94f
#
_cell.length_a   1.000
_cell.length_b   1.000
_cell.length_c   1.000
_cell.angle_alpha   90.00
_cell.angle_beta   90.00
_cell.angle_gamma   90.00
#
_symmetry.space_group_name_H-M   'P 1'
#
loop_
_entity.id
_entity.type
_entity.pdbx_description
1 polymer ?
#
loop_
_entity_poly.entity_id
_entity_poly.type
_entity_poly.pdbx_seq_one_letter_code
_entity_poly.pdbx_strand_id
1 'polypeptide(L)'
;MLYVVKRDGREVKFDSNKIINAIKSASDEVGEQLGEEQISECIQRIIEYIEVAQKEKVSVEEVQNLVEKALIDSNHKNIQRAYSSYRRERTRIRELKSDLMKAIEKIGIETDRDNANVGNNFSSKLLRIASESNKWHNLYNMPKYLAKAHEVGEVYFHDLDSYNLTTNCLHIPTKEILKRGFNTGYGTIKPPKRIDTAAELSCILLQSTQNDMFGGQSHPDFDNDMAEFIEPTRQEIKQELIDLGIKDNLEELTEKKLLNRVHQAMQGVVYNLNTMHSRAGQMWAV
;
A
#
# COMPACT_ATOMS: atom_id res chain seq x y z
N MET A 1 23.63 -23.62 -37.49
CA MET A 1 22.40 -23.84 -36.66
C MET A 1 22.20 -22.60 -35.82
N LEU A 2 21.04 -21.93 -35.88
CA LEU A 2 20.82 -20.64 -35.25
C LEU A 2 20.37 -20.81 -33.79
N TYR A 3 20.97 -20.05 -32.88
CA TYR A 3 20.63 -20.00 -31.45
C TYR A 3 20.18 -18.61 -31.02
N VAL A 4 19.23 -18.59 -30.07
CA VAL A 4 18.75 -17.36 -29.41
C VAL A 4 19.31 -17.32 -28.02
N VAL A 5 20.03 -16.25 -27.68
CA VAL A 5 20.51 -15.96 -26.33
C VAL A 5 19.38 -15.28 -25.56
N LYS A 6 18.89 -15.95 -24.53
CA LYS A 6 17.88 -15.41 -23.59
C LYS A 6 18.48 -14.32 -22.71
N ARG A 7 17.62 -13.50 -22.11
CA ARG A 7 18.04 -12.41 -21.17
C ARG A 7 18.80 -12.90 -19.95
N ASP A 8 18.58 -14.14 -19.55
CA ASP A 8 19.30 -14.82 -18.45
C ASP A 8 20.60 -15.52 -18.91
N GLY A 9 21.03 -15.27 -20.13
CA GLY A 9 22.24 -15.84 -20.74
C GLY A 9 22.10 -17.26 -21.31
N ARG A 10 20.96 -17.94 -21.10
CA ARG A 10 20.77 -19.30 -21.68
C ARG A 10 20.62 -19.24 -23.18
N GLU A 11 21.24 -20.21 -23.84
CA GLU A 11 21.12 -20.38 -25.29
C GLU A 11 20.05 -21.43 -25.60
N VAL A 12 19.15 -21.11 -26.51
CA VAL A 12 18.09 -22.00 -26.97
C VAL A 12 18.07 -22.00 -28.50
N LYS A 13 17.64 -23.09 -29.10
CA LYS A 13 17.47 -23.15 -30.58
C LYS A 13 16.43 -22.09 -30.99
N PHE A 14 16.68 -21.49 -32.17
CA PHE A 14 15.69 -20.58 -32.76
C PHE A 14 14.40 -21.34 -33.07
N ASP A 15 13.27 -20.75 -32.65
CA ASP A 15 11.94 -21.33 -32.75
C ASP A 15 11.01 -20.29 -33.39
N SER A 16 10.71 -20.45 -34.65
CA SER A 16 9.84 -19.57 -35.43
C SER A 16 8.40 -19.54 -34.90
N ASN A 17 7.92 -20.63 -34.28
CA ASN A 17 6.56 -20.68 -33.76
C ASN A 17 6.30 -19.60 -32.69
N LYS A 18 7.32 -19.20 -31.90
CA LYS A 18 7.20 -18.11 -30.94
C LYS A 18 6.98 -16.76 -31.61
N ILE A 19 7.59 -16.55 -32.74
CA ILE A 19 7.42 -15.33 -33.53
C ILE A 19 6.05 -15.34 -34.21
N ILE A 20 5.66 -16.47 -34.81
CA ILE A 20 4.33 -16.66 -35.41
C ILE A 20 3.22 -16.31 -34.39
N ASN A 21 3.30 -16.89 -33.22
CA ASN A 21 2.28 -16.64 -32.16
C ASN A 21 2.27 -15.16 -31.72
N ALA A 22 3.43 -14.52 -31.66
CA ALA A 22 3.51 -13.11 -31.26
C ALA A 22 2.95 -12.19 -32.37
N ILE A 23 3.20 -12.50 -33.64
CA ILE A 23 2.61 -11.74 -34.78
C ILE A 23 1.10 -11.97 -34.84
N LYS A 24 0.62 -13.21 -34.69
CA LYS A 24 -0.83 -13.53 -34.66
C LYS A 24 -1.53 -12.75 -33.54
N SER A 25 -0.99 -12.75 -32.33
CA SER A 25 -1.58 -11.99 -31.21
C SER A 25 -1.64 -10.48 -31.48
N ALA A 26 -0.61 -9.91 -32.12
CA ALA A 26 -0.62 -8.50 -32.50
C ALA A 26 -1.61 -8.19 -33.64
N SER A 27 -1.78 -9.14 -34.57
CA SER A 27 -2.75 -9.10 -35.66
C SER A 27 -4.19 -9.13 -35.13
N ASP A 28 -4.49 -10.02 -34.19
CA ASP A 28 -5.79 -10.13 -33.52
C ASP A 28 -6.14 -8.87 -32.74
N GLU A 29 -5.18 -8.22 -32.07
CA GLU A 29 -5.38 -6.99 -31.30
C GLU A 29 -5.87 -5.82 -32.18
N VAL A 30 -5.41 -5.74 -33.43
CA VAL A 30 -5.82 -4.66 -34.36
C VAL A 30 -6.94 -5.08 -35.31
N GLY A 31 -7.41 -6.32 -35.22
CA GLY A 31 -8.48 -6.84 -36.08
C GLY A 31 -8.05 -7.05 -37.55
N GLU A 32 -6.75 -7.02 -37.84
CA GLU A 32 -6.17 -7.31 -39.16
C GLU A 32 -5.64 -8.73 -39.17
N GLN A 33 -6.38 -9.69 -39.73
CA GLN A 33 -5.95 -11.07 -39.81
C GLN A 33 -4.88 -11.26 -40.94
N LEU A 34 -3.69 -11.67 -40.54
CA LEU A 34 -2.66 -12.11 -41.49
C LEU A 34 -2.87 -13.59 -41.91
N GLY A 35 -2.86 -13.82 -43.19
CA GLY A 35 -2.84 -15.18 -43.74
C GLY A 35 -1.52 -15.90 -43.42
N GLU A 36 -1.54 -17.24 -43.50
CA GLU A 36 -0.36 -18.04 -43.20
C GLU A 36 0.83 -17.72 -44.16
N GLU A 37 0.54 -17.37 -45.42
CA GLU A 37 1.54 -16.96 -46.39
C GLU A 37 2.25 -15.67 -45.99
N GLN A 38 1.49 -14.66 -45.53
CA GLN A 38 2.04 -13.37 -45.10
C GLN A 38 2.92 -13.52 -43.84
N ILE A 39 2.49 -14.36 -42.90
CA ILE A 39 3.29 -14.66 -41.72
C ILE A 39 4.57 -15.41 -42.11
N SER A 40 4.48 -16.36 -43.05
CA SER A 40 5.63 -17.10 -43.57
C SER A 40 6.63 -16.17 -44.26
N GLU A 41 6.15 -15.20 -45.03
CA GLU A 41 6.99 -14.17 -45.65
C GLU A 41 7.74 -13.33 -44.61
N CYS A 42 7.05 -12.88 -43.54
CA CYS A 42 7.73 -12.17 -42.46
C CYS A 42 8.82 -13.02 -41.79
N ILE A 43 8.56 -14.32 -41.54
CA ILE A 43 9.56 -15.22 -40.98
C ILE A 43 10.76 -15.40 -41.90
N GLN A 44 10.50 -15.60 -43.19
CA GLN A 44 11.56 -15.74 -44.19
C GLN A 44 12.48 -14.50 -44.21
N ARG A 45 11.92 -13.31 -44.21
CA ARG A 45 12.67 -12.05 -44.10
C ARG A 45 13.53 -11.97 -42.85
N ILE A 46 13.01 -12.40 -41.71
CA ILE A 46 13.77 -12.42 -40.44
C ILE A 46 14.99 -13.36 -40.56
N ILE A 47 14.80 -14.54 -41.16
CA ILE A 47 15.88 -15.51 -41.38
C ILE A 47 16.92 -14.92 -42.31
N GLU A 48 16.52 -14.32 -43.42
CA GLU A 48 17.41 -13.65 -44.39
C GLU A 48 18.23 -12.53 -43.72
N TYR A 49 17.63 -11.70 -42.86
CA TYR A 49 18.38 -10.67 -42.13
C TYR A 49 19.46 -11.25 -41.21
N ILE A 50 19.18 -12.40 -40.58
CA ILE A 50 20.14 -13.08 -39.70
C ILE A 50 21.26 -13.71 -40.52
N GLU A 51 20.94 -14.33 -41.66
CA GLU A 51 21.90 -14.94 -42.56
C GLU A 51 22.84 -13.92 -43.20
N VAL A 52 22.29 -12.79 -43.67
CA VAL A 52 23.09 -11.66 -44.20
C VAL A 52 24.04 -11.11 -43.14
N ALA A 53 23.62 -11.07 -41.87
CA ALA A 53 24.46 -10.65 -40.76
C ALA A 53 25.51 -11.71 -40.34
N GLN A 54 25.51 -12.91 -40.94
CA GLN A 54 26.40 -14.04 -40.63
C GLN A 54 26.45 -14.40 -39.14
N LYS A 55 25.31 -14.29 -38.42
CA LYS A 55 25.24 -14.56 -36.98
C LYS A 55 24.77 -15.99 -36.74
N GLU A 56 25.52 -16.73 -35.91
CA GLU A 56 25.09 -18.03 -35.39
C GLU A 56 24.26 -17.90 -34.11
N LYS A 57 24.42 -16.77 -33.41
CA LYS A 57 23.70 -16.44 -32.17
C LYS A 57 23.11 -15.04 -32.26
N VAL A 58 21.86 -14.91 -31.87
CA VAL A 58 21.13 -13.61 -31.78
C VAL A 58 20.48 -13.45 -30.45
N SER A 59 20.43 -12.25 -29.92
CA SER A 59 19.69 -11.97 -28.67
C SER A 59 18.18 -11.93 -28.92
N VAL A 60 17.39 -12.09 -27.84
CA VAL A 60 15.92 -11.93 -27.91
C VAL A 60 15.55 -10.53 -28.40
N GLU A 61 16.29 -9.51 -28.00
CA GLU A 61 16.09 -8.12 -28.42
C GLU A 61 16.34 -7.94 -29.92
N GLU A 62 17.41 -8.52 -30.44
CA GLU A 62 17.70 -8.49 -31.89
C GLU A 62 16.60 -9.18 -32.68
N VAL A 63 16.13 -10.37 -32.25
CA VAL A 63 15.01 -11.06 -32.92
C VAL A 63 13.76 -10.16 -32.90
N GLN A 64 13.44 -9.51 -31.77
CA GLN A 64 12.29 -8.61 -31.68
C GLN A 64 12.42 -7.40 -32.63
N ASN A 65 13.62 -6.81 -32.74
CA ASN A 65 13.89 -5.73 -33.70
C ASN A 65 13.70 -6.19 -35.14
N LEU A 66 14.14 -7.41 -35.45
CA LEU A 66 13.96 -7.98 -36.78
C LEU A 66 12.50 -8.27 -37.11
N VAL A 67 11.68 -8.68 -36.12
CA VAL A 67 10.22 -8.82 -36.28
C VAL A 67 9.57 -7.46 -36.60
N GLU A 68 9.91 -6.42 -35.86
CA GLU A 68 9.39 -5.07 -36.13
C GLU A 68 9.78 -4.59 -37.54
N LYS A 69 11.03 -4.82 -37.93
CA LYS A 69 11.53 -4.48 -39.27
C LYS A 69 10.80 -5.25 -40.36
N ALA A 70 10.67 -6.58 -40.25
CA ALA A 70 9.97 -7.40 -41.20
C ALA A 70 8.50 -6.99 -41.38
N LEU A 71 7.80 -6.66 -40.32
CA LEU A 71 6.41 -6.15 -40.36
C LEU A 71 6.31 -4.80 -41.11
N ILE A 72 7.29 -3.90 -40.91
CA ILE A 72 7.37 -2.63 -41.67
C ILE A 72 7.62 -2.87 -43.14
N ASP A 73 8.61 -3.70 -43.46
CA ASP A 73 9.03 -3.96 -44.85
C ASP A 73 7.97 -4.76 -45.63
N SER A 74 7.10 -5.51 -44.92
CA SER A 74 5.91 -6.17 -45.48
C SER A 74 4.66 -5.30 -45.44
N ASN A 75 4.78 -4.01 -45.13
CA ASN A 75 3.72 -3.00 -45.10
C ASN A 75 2.60 -3.25 -44.04
N HIS A 76 2.86 -4.04 -43.00
CA HIS A 76 1.92 -4.33 -41.89
C HIS A 76 2.12 -3.35 -40.70
N LYS A 77 1.99 -2.05 -40.99
CA LYS A 77 2.31 -0.98 -40.03
C LYS A 77 1.43 -0.97 -38.74
N ASN A 78 0.14 -1.34 -38.86
CA ASN A 78 -0.75 -1.37 -37.69
C ASN A 78 -0.36 -2.52 -36.76
N ILE A 79 -0.09 -3.69 -37.32
CA ILE A 79 0.35 -4.88 -36.58
C ILE A 79 1.72 -4.61 -35.92
N GLN A 80 2.63 -3.96 -36.63
CA GLN A 80 3.92 -3.56 -36.08
C GLN A 80 3.75 -2.61 -34.86
N ARG A 81 2.83 -1.64 -34.93
CA ARG A 81 2.55 -0.73 -33.82
C ARG A 81 2.01 -1.48 -32.60
N ALA A 82 1.08 -2.43 -32.79
CA ALA A 82 0.56 -3.27 -31.71
C ALA A 82 1.67 -4.14 -31.10
N TYR A 83 2.46 -4.80 -31.95
CA TYR A 83 3.62 -5.60 -31.51
C TYR A 83 4.63 -4.78 -30.70
N SER A 84 5.01 -3.59 -31.17
CA SER A 84 5.93 -2.69 -30.46
C SER A 84 5.33 -2.17 -29.15
N SER A 85 4.03 -1.91 -29.11
CA SER A 85 3.31 -1.50 -27.88
C SER A 85 3.34 -2.63 -26.84
N TYR A 86 3.00 -3.86 -27.25
CA TYR A 86 3.07 -5.03 -26.38
C TYR A 86 4.49 -5.28 -25.86
N ARG A 87 5.51 -5.20 -26.75
CA ARG A 87 6.92 -5.34 -26.37
C ARG A 87 7.34 -4.32 -25.30
N ARG A 88 6.99 -3.04 -25.48
CA ARG A 88 7.28 -1.97 -24.50
C ARG A 88 6.63 -2.25 -23.16
N GLU A 89 5.36 -2.65 -23.15
CA GLU A 89 4.65 -2.97 -21.93
C GLU A 89 5.27 -4.15 -21.18
N ARG A 90 5.66 -5.22 -21.91
CA ARG A 90 6.36 -6.36 -21.31
C ARG A 90 7.74 -5.99 -20.75
N THR A 91 8.41 -5.02 -21.35
CA THR A 91 9.69 -4.50 -20.85
C THR A 91 9.46 -3.69 -19.58
N ARG A 92 8.49 -2.77 -19.60
CA ARG A 92 8.07 -2.00 -18.42
C ARG A 92 7.75 -2.90 -17.22
N ILE A 93 6.94 -3.94 -17.42
CA ILE A 93 6.58 -4.89 -16.34
C ILE A 93 7.83 -5.59 -15.76
N ARG A 94 8.81 -5.94 -16.59
CA ARG A 94 10.04 -6.58 -16.09
C ARG A 94 10.90 -5.62 -15.28
N GLU A 95 11.01 -4.37 -15.73
CA GLU A 95 11.74 -3.32 -15.02
C GLU A 95 11.09 -3.06 -13.64
N LEU A 96 9.77 -2.90 -13.61
CA LEU A 96 9.02 -2.77 -12.37
C LEU A 96 9.29 -3.92 -11.39
N LYS A 97 9.25 -5.17 -11.87
CA LYS A 97 9.56 -6.33 -11.02
C LYS A 97 10.99 -6.32 -10.49
N SER A 98 11.95 -5.87 -11.31
CA SER A 98 13.35 -5.73 -10.88
C SER A 98 13.50 -4.67 -9.80
N ASP A 99 12.83 -3.52 -9.93
CA ASP A 99 12.91 -2.43 -8.97
C ASP A 99 12.20 -2.75 -7.65
N LEU A 100 11.08 -3.49 -7.70
CA LEU A 100 10.46 -4.04 -6.51
C LEU A 100 11.43 -4.96 -5.74
N MET A 101 12.17 -5.85 -6.42
CA MET A 101 13.14 -6.71 -5.76
C MET A 101 14.26 -5.92 -5.09
N LYS A 102 14.77 -4.88 -5.74
CA LYS A 102 15.77 -3.97 -5.16
C LYS A 102 15.22 -3.22 -3.94
N ALA A 103 13.97 -2.75 -4.00
CA ALA A 103 13.32 -2.07 -2.87
C ALA A 103 13.16 -3.02 -1.67
N ILE A 104 12.76 -4.27 -1.89
CA ILE A 104 12.64 -5.29 -0.84
C ILE A 104 14.01 -5.59 -0.22
N GLU A 105 15.04 -5.74 -1.02
CA GLU A 105 16.41 -5.98 -0.55
C GLU A 105 16.90 -4.81 0.33
N LYS A 106 16.66 -3.58 -0.13
CA LYS A 106 16.98 -2.36 0.63
C LYS A 106 16.28 -2.36 2.00
N ILE A 107 14.97 -2.62 2.06
CA ILE A 107 14.21 -2.70 3.32
C ILE A 107 14.78 -3.76 4.26
N GLY A 108 15.26 -4.88 3.73
CA GLY A 108 15.87 -5.96 4.52
C GLY A 108 17.14 -5.53 5.24
N ILE A 109 17.98 -4.73 4.58
CA ILE A 109 19.31 -4.30 5.04
C ILE A 109 19.24 -3.02 5.89
N GLU A 110 18.26 -2.18 5.67
CA GLU A 110 18.13 -0.86 6.30
C GLU A 110 17.98 -0.96 7.81
N THR A 111 18.84 -0.25 8.54
CA THR A 111 18.84 -0.15 10.00
C THR A 111 18.34 1.18 10.52
N ASP A 112 18.33 2.21 9.67
CA ASP A 112 17.91 3.55 10.02
C ASP A 112 16.38 3.73 9.90
N ARG A 113 15.82 4.62 10.72
CA ARG A 113 14.42 4.99 10.66
C ARG A 113 14.22 6.11 9.64
N ASP A 114 13.79 5.76 8.45
CA ASP A 114 13.39 6.76 7.44
C ASP A 114 12.13 7.55 7.86
N ASN A 115 11.30 6.91 8.69
CA ASN A 115 10.08 7.50 9.24
C ASN A 115 10.04 7.22 10.74
N ALA A 116 9.97 8.27 11.55
CA ALA A 116 9.91 8.15 13.03
C ALA A 116 8.72 7.33 13.52
N ASN A 117 7.66 7.22 12.72
CA ASN A 117 6.44 6.52 13.03
C ASN A 117 6.45 5.04 12.65
N VAL A 118 7.43 4.60 11.87
CA VAL A 118 7.57 3.19 11.47
C VAL A 118 8.76 2.59 12.20
N GLY A 119 8.49 1.60 13.05
CA GLY A 119 9.54 0.86 13.76
C GLY A 119 10.41 0.06 12.81
N ASN A 120 11.64 -0.22 13.22
CA ASN A 120 12.58 -1.07 12.46
C ASN A 120 12.58 -2.53 12.94
N ASN A 121 11.48 -2.98 13.55
CA ASN A 121 11.30 -4.37 13.96
C ASN A 121 10.88 -5.26 12.78
N PHE A 122 10.91 -6.56 12.97
CA PHE A 122 10.56 -7.54 11.93
C PHE A 122 9.17 -7.32 11.33
N SER A 123 8.15 -7.07 12.15
CA SER A 123 6.78 -6.84 11.67
C SER A 123 6.67 -5.58 10.83
N SER A 124 7.35 -4.50 11.23
CA SER A 124 7.39 -3.25 10.45
C SER A 124 8.10 -3.43 9.10
N LYS A 125 9.18 -4.22 9.06
CA LYS A 125 9.86 -4.55 7.78
C LYS A 125 8.93 -5.33 6.85
N LEU A 126 8.18 -6.30 7.37
CA LEU A 126 7.18 -7.03 6.56
C LEU A 126 6.08 -6.11 6.01
N LEU A 127 5.59 -5.17 6.82
CA LEU A 127 4.60 -4.18 6.37
C LEU A 127 5.16 -3.25 5.29
N ARG A 128 6.42 -2.80 5.42
CA ARG A 128 7.08 -2.00 4.38
C ARG A 128 7.24 -2.78 3.07
N ILE A 129 7.57 -4.07 3.13
CA ILE A 129 7.60 -4.95 1.95
C ILE A 129 6.21 -5.07 1.32
N ALA A 130 5.18 -5.24 2.14
CA ALA A 130 3.79 -5.30 1.66
C ALA A 130 3.36 -3.97 1.02
N SER A 131 3.69 -2.83 1.64
CA SER A 131 3.46 -1.48 1.11
C SER A 131 4.11 -1.31 -0.27
N GLU A 132 5.40 -1.60 -0.40
CA GLU A 132 6.09 -1.55 -1.70
C GLU A 132 5.44 -2.49 -2.73
N SER A 133 5.05 -3.68 -2.34
CA SER A 133 4.37 -4.62 -3.24
C SER A 133 3.02 -4.08 -3.73
N ASN A 134 2.23 -3.47 -2.84
CA ASN A 134 0.96 -2.83 -3.20
C ASN A 134 1.16 -1.62 -4.11
N LYS A 135 2.15 -0.78 -3.86
CA LYS A 135 2.50 0.35 -4.71
C LYS A 135 2.75 -0.10 -6.16
N TRP A 136 3.57 -1.13 -6.36
CA TRP A 136 3.84 -1.68 -7.67
C TRP A 136 2.60 -2.33 -8.31
N HIS A 137 1.78 -3.02 -7.51
CA HIS A 137 0.51 -3.59 -7.95
C HIS A 137 -0.45 -2.50 -8.44
N ASN A 138 -0.57 -1.39 -7.71
CA ASN A 138 -1.43 -0.28 -8.06
C ASN A 138 -0.95 0.45 -9.31
N LEU A 139 0.35 0.69 -9.47
CA LEU A 139 0.94 1.22 -10.71
C LEU A 139 0.68 0.33 -11.93
N TYR A 140 0.69 -0.98 -11.72
CA TYR A 140 0.41 -1.92 -12.79
C TYR A 140 -1.07 -1.89 -13.24
N ASN A 141 -1.99 -1.74 -12.29
CA ASN A 141 -3.44 -1.83 -12.54
C ASN A 141 -4.08 -0.48 -12.91
N MET A 142 -3.47 0.65 -12.57
CA MET A 142 -4.02 1.96 -12.91
C MET A 142 -3.94 2.24 -14.42
N PRO A 143 -4.71 3.20 -14.95
CA PRO A 143 -4.61 3.63 -16.34
C PRO A 143 -3.17 3.97 -16.72
N LYS A 144 -2.68 3.42 -17.83
CA LYS A 144 -1.27 3.51 -18.26
C LYS A 144 -0.74 4.95 -18.33
N TYR A 145 -1.58 5.90 -18.74
CA TYR A 145 -1.19 7.30 -18.83
C TYR A 145 -0.96 7.93 -17.44
N LEU A 146 -1.75 7.53 -16.42
CA LEU A 146 -1.57 7.97 -15.04
C LEU A 146 -0.31 7.36 -14.41
N ALA A 147 -0.13 6.04 -14.58
CA ALA A 147 1.09 5.37 -14.12
C ALA A 147 2.33 6.03 -14.72
N LYS A 148 2.31 6.32 -16.03
CA LYS A 148 3.41 6.98 -16.71
C LYS A 148 3.65 8.39 -16.20
N ALA A 149 2.59 9.19 -16.00
CA ALA A 149 2.70 10.54 -15.46
C ALA A 149 3.32 10.54 -14.05
N HIS A 150 2.95 9.56 -13.22
CA HIS A 150 3.57 9.37 -11.90
C HIS A 150 5.05 8.98 -11.99
N GLU A 151 5.39 8.00 -12.85
CA GLU A 151 6.77 7.52 -13.05
C GLU A 151 7.74 8.62 -13.52
N VAL A 152 7.26 9.53 -14.36
CA VAL A 152 8.08 10.66 -14.88
C VAL A 152 7.99 11.93 -14.03
N GLY A 153 7.20 11.91 -12.95
CA GLY A 153 7.08 13.02 -12.01
C GLY A 153 6.15 14.16 -12.44
N GLU A 154 5.32 13.98 -13.47
CA GLU A 154 4.30 14.96 -13.87
C GLU A 154 3.14 15.03 -12.88
N VAL A 155 2.81 13.90 -12.23
CA VAL A 155 1.79 13.76 -11.19
C VAL A 155 2.34 12.93 -10.05
N TYR A 156 2.06 13.33 -8.82
CA TYR A 156 2.39 12.55 -7.64
C TYR A 156 1.11 11.98 -7.01
N PHE A 157 0.99 10.64 -6.96
CA PHE A 157 -0.03 9.96 -6.20
C PHE A 157 0.49 9.72 -4.79
N HIS A 158 -0.07 10.44 -3.83
CA HIS A 158 0.20 10.25 -2.42
C HIS A 158 -0.35 8.89 -1.96
N ASP A 159 0.36 8.21 -1.07
CA ASP A 159 -0.06 6.92 -0.49
C ASP A 159 -0.48 5.87 -1.54
N LEU A 160 0.31 5.75 -2.59
CA LEU A 160 0.03 4.90 -3.74
C LEU A 160 -0.13 3.41 -3.37
N ASP A 161 0.49 2.98 -2.28
CA ASP A 161 0.34 1.64 -1.71
C ASP A 161 -1.06 1.37 -1.15
N SER A 162 -1.79 2.43 -0.76
CA SER A 162 -3.15 2.36 -0.22
C SER A 162 -4.23 2.81 -1.20
N TYR A 163 -3.87 3.07 -2.45
CA TYR A 163 -4.69 3.73 -3.47
C TYR A 163 -6.12 3.18 -3.62
N ASN A 164 -6.35 1.89 -3.45
CA ASN A 164 -7.66 1.25 -3.71
C ASN A 164 -8.24 0.49 -2.51
N LEU A 165 -7.55 0.42 -1.36
CA LEU A 165 -7.80 -0.66 -0.43
C LEU A 165 -8.32 -0.23 0.94
N THR A 166 -8.28 1.06 1.31
CA THR A 166 -8.53 1.43 2.69
C THR A 166 -9.07 2.83 2.86
N THR A 167 -9.70 3.07 4.01
CA THR A 167 -10.06 4.40 4.49
C THR A 167 -8.79 5.16 4.84
N ASN A 168 -8.62 6.37 4.31
CA ASN A 168 -7.42 7.15 4.53
C ASN A 168 -7.40 7.76 5.93
N CYS A 169 -8.35 8.65 6.26
CA CYS A 169 -8.43 9.34 7.54
C CYS A 169 -9.81 9.15 8.17
N LEU A 170 -9.88 9.22 9.51
CA LEU A 170 -11.10 8.99 10.25
C LEU A 170 -11.28 10.06 11.35
N HIS A 171 -12.48 10.65 11.42
CA HIS A 171 -12.96 11.37 12.58
C HIS A 171 -13.83 10.44 13.44
N ILE A 172 -13.46 10.28 14.70
CA ILE A 172 -14.11 9.36 15.61
C ILE A 172 -15.10 10.12 16.48
N PRO A 173 -16.41 9.85 16.40
CA PRO A 173 -17.42 10.43 17.30
C PRO A 173 -17.36 9.73 18.66
N THR A 174 -16.35 10.06 19.47
CA THR A 174 -15.96 9.36 20.69
C THR A 174 -17.09 9.28 21.69
N LYS A 175 -17.78 10.38 21.96
CA LYS A 175 -18.94 10.45 22.85
C LYS A 175 -20.04 9.44 22.49
N GLU A 176 -20.42 9.42 21.21
CA GLU A 176 -21.46 8.53 20.71
C GLU A 176 -21.10 7.06 20.89
N ILE A 177 -19.85 6.74 20.58
CA ILE A 177 -19.33 5.37 20.66
C ILE A 177 -19.22 4.93 22.11
N LEU A 178 -18.65 5.76 23.00
CA LEU A 178 -18.50 5.44 24.41
C LEU A 178 -19.87 5.31 25.13
N LYS A 179 -20.85 6.14 24.78
CA LYS A 179 -22.21 6.04 25.35
C LYS A 179 -22.92 4.72 25.03
N ARG A 180 -22.65 4.13 23.88
CA ARG A 180 -23.25 2.85 23.43
C ARG A 180 -22.40 1.65 23.83
N GLY A 181 -21.11 1.85 24.06
CA GLY A 181 -20.14 0.79 24.03
C GLY A 181 -19.81 0.38 22.59
N PHE A 182 -18.80 -0.44 22.40
CA PHE A 182 -18.34 -0.86 21.08
C PHE A 182 -17.76 -2.27 21.08
N ASN A 183 -17.60 -2.83 19.89
CA ASN A 183 -16.99 -4.15 19.70
C ASN A 183 -15.70 -3.99 18.88
N THR A 184 -14.60 -4.54 19.40
CA THR A 184 -13.27 -4.51 18.74
C THR A 184 -13.05 -5.68 17.77
N GLY A 185 -14.04 -6.54 17.57
CA GLY A 185 -13.89 -7.83 16.86
C GLY A 185 -13.42 -8.96 17.79
N TYR A 186 -12.83 -8.63 18.93
CA TYR A 186 -12.36 -9.61 19.93
C TYR A 186 -13.18 -9.62 21.21
N GLY A 187 -14.02 -8.62 21.40
CA GLY A 187 -14.89 -8.51 22.56
C GLY A 187 -15.73 -7.25 22.57
N THR A 188 -16.78 -7.25 23.40
CA THR A 188 -17.69 -6.10 23.57
C THR A 188 -17.28 -5.29 24.78
N ILE A 189 -17.09 -3.99 24.58
CA ILE A 189 -16.77 -3.01 25.60
C ILE A 189 -18.05 -2.27 26.00
N LYS A 190 -18.35 -2.29 27.30
CA LYS A 190 -19.51 -1.58 27.84
C LYS A 190 -19.24 -0.08 28.02
N PRO A 191 -20.27 0.77 28.05
CA PRO A 191 -20.12 2.19 28.33
C PRO A 191 -19.34 2.46 29.63
N PRO A 192 -18.34 3.35 29.61
CA PRO A 192 -17.64 3.77 30.82
C PRO A 192 -18.55 4.61 31.73
N LYS A 193 -18.24 4.62 33.01
CA LYS A 193 -18.92 5.45 34.00
C LYS A 193 -18.04 6.57 34.51
N ARG A 194 -16.73 6.46 34.42
CA ARG A 194 -15.73 7.37 34.98
C ARG A 194 -14.81 7.92 33.93
N ILE A 195 -14.22 9.07 34.24
CA ILE A 195 -13.29 9.76 33.32
C ILE A 195 -12.03 8.93 33.00
N ASP A 196 -11.46 8.24 34.00
CA ASP A 196 -10.29 7.40 33.83
C ASP A 196 -10.58 6.25 32.84
N THR A 197 -11.68 5.52 33.04
CA THR A 197 -12.11 4.46 32.13
C THR A 197 -12.47 4.99 30.75
N ALA A 198 -13.14 6.16 30.65
CA ALA A 198 -13.44 6.76 29.34
C ALA A 198 -12.18 7.14 28.56
N ALA A 199 -11.18 7.70 29.27
CA ALA A 199 -9.89 8.04 28.69
C ALA A 199 -9.12 6.80 28.18
N GLU A 200 -9.08 5.72 28.95
CA GLU A 200 -8.47 4.45 28.55
C GLU A 200 -9.20 3.85 27.33
N LEU A 201 -10.54 3.84 27.34
CA LEU A 201 -11.33 3.29 26.23
C LEU A 201 -11.20 4.13 24.96
N SER A 202 -10.97 5.43 25.06
CA SER A 202 -10.67 6.28 23.90
C SER A 202 -9.35 5.87 23.22
N CYS A 203 -8.33 5.51 23.99
CA CYS A 203 -7.07 4.99 23.47
C CYS A 203 -7.25 3.60 22.83
N ILE A 204 -8.04 2.71 23.43
CA ILE A 204 -8.35 1.40 22.86
C ILE A 204 -9.13 1.55 21.54
N LEU A 205 -10.04 2.51 21.46
CA LEU A 205 -10.77 2.79 20.23
C LEU A 205 -9.85 3.21 19.10
N LEU A 206 -8.93 4.16 19.36
CA LEU A 206 -7.89 4.55 18.39
C LEU A 206 -7.01 3.37 17.96
N GLN A 207 -6.58 2.56 18.92
CA GLN A 207 -5.72 1.42 18.62
C GLN A 207 -6.44 0.33 17.80
N SER A 208 -7.72 0.08 18.07
CA SER A 208 -8.48 -0.94 17.36
C SER A 208 -8.79 -0.55 15.91
N THR A 209 -9.07 0.74 15.66
CA THR A 209 -9.38 1.25 14.32
C THR A 209 -8.15 1.51 13.47
N GLN A 210 -6.98 1.70 14.07
CA GLN A 210 -5.75 2.01 13.34
C GLN A 210 -5.36 0.94 12.31
N ASN A 211 -5.67 -0.32 12.57
CA ASN A 211 -5.32 -1.41 11.65
C ASN A 211 -6.18 -1.45 10.38
N ASP A 212 -7.31 -0.75 10.38
CA ASP A 212 -8.27 -0.72 9.28
C ASP A 212 -8.16 0.53 8.42
N MET A 213 -7.16 1.38 8.69
CA MET A 213 -6.95 2.63 7.98
C MET A 213 -5.46 2.91 7.75
N PHE A 214 -5.18 3.79 6.82
CA PHE A 214 -3.82 4.14 6.42
C PHE A 214 -3.35 5.45 7.07
N GLY A 215 -4.20 6.47 7.12
CA GLY A 215 -3.86 7.81 7.58
C GLY A 215 -4.12 8.08 9.05
N GLY A 216 -4.28 9.33 9.39
CA GLY A 216 -4.48 9.78 10.77
C GLY A 216 -5.91 9.59 11.27
N GLN A 217 -6.03 9.45 12.57
CA GLN A 217 -7.29 9.44 13.28
C GLN A 217 -7.42 10.69 14.14
N SER A 218 -8.64 11.16 14.39
CA SER A 218 -8.85 12.28 15.29
C SER A 218 -10.07 12.05 16.19
N HIS A 219 -9.98 12.61 17.38
CA HIS A 219 -11.10 12.88 18.27
C HIS A 219 -11.42 14.38 18.18
N PRO A 220 -12.31 14.81 17.28
CA PRO A 220 -12.47 16.24 16.95
C PRO A 220 -12.99 17.10 18.12
N ASP A 221 -13.62 16.51 19.09
CA ASP A 221 -14.29 17.19 20.22
C ASP A 221 -13.96 16.53 21.58
N PHE A 222 -12.70 16.09 21.72
CA PHE A 222 -12.25 15.20 22.79
C PHE A 222 -12.52 15.76 24.19
N ASP A 223 -12.28 17.03 24.44
CA ASP A 223 -12.50 17.69 25.73
C ASP A 223 -13.99 17.69 26.13
N ASN A 224 -14.87 18.05 25.21
CA ASN A 224 -16.31 17.98 25.39
C ASN A 224 -16.82 16.55 25.55
N ASP A 225 -16.27 15.61 24.76
CA ASP A 225 -16.64 14.20 24.88
C ASP A 225 -16.26 13.62 26.25
N MET A 226 -15.09 14.00 26.78
CA MET A 226 -14.63 13.59 28.12
C MET A 226 -15.37 14.30 29.27
N ALA A 227 -15.84 15.52 29.05
CA ALA A 227 -16.58 16.29 30.06
C ALA A 227 -17.85 15.57 30.58
N GLU A 228 -18.47 14.75 29.75
CA GLU A 228 -19.63 13.91 30.11
C GLU A 228 -19.36 12.97 31.31
N PHE A 229 -18.11 12.59 31.52
CA PHE A 229 -17.71 11.66 32.57
C PHE A 229 -17.23 12.34 33.84
N ILE A 230 -17.17 13.67 33.88
CA ILE A 230 -16.73 14.45 35.04
C ILE A 230 -17.72 14.34 36.18
N GLU A 231 -19.00 14.65 35.94
CA GLU A 231 -20.02 14.64 36.98
C GLU A 231 -20.25 13.25 37.60
N PRO A 232 -20.38 12.16 36.82
CA PRO A 232 -20.44 10.82 37.38
C PRO A 232 -19.22 10.47 38.26
N THR A 233 -18.02 10.88 37.84
CA THR A 233 -16.78 10.67 38.61
C THR A 233 -16.78 11.49 39.91
N ARG A 234 -17.27 12.73 39.86
CA ARG A 234 -17.42 13.60 41.07
C ARG A 234 -18.34 12.96 42.08
N GLN A 235 -19.49 12.47 41.63
CA GLN A 235 -20.46 11.83 42.51
C GLN A 235 -19.91 10.56 43.19
N GLU A 236 -19.18 9.75 42.44
CA GLU A 236 -18.51 8.57 42.98
C GLU A 236 -17.49 8.94 44.05
N ILE A 237 -16.60 9.92 43.76
CA ILE A 237 -15.59 10.41 44.72
C ILE A 237 -16.27 10.95 45.99
N LYS A 238 -17.35 11.72 45.84
CA LYS A 238 -18.08 12.27 46.96
C LYS A 238 -18.67 11.16 47.82
N GLN A 239 -19.26 10.15 47.21
CA GLN A 239 -19.81 9.01 47.93
C GLN A 239 -18.72 8.21 48.65
N GLU A 240 -17.57 7.95 48.00
CA GLU A 240 -16.41 7.31 48.64
C GLU A 240 -15.96 8.05 49.91
N LEU A 241 -15.90 9.39 49.87
CA LEU A 241 -15.51 10.20 51.01
C LEU A 241 -16.56 10.13 52.16
N ILE A 242 -17.84 10.12 51.83
CA ILE A 242 -18.94 9.97 52.79
C ILE A 242 -18.86 8.59 53.47
N ASP A 243 -18.64 7.53 52.69
CA ASP A 243 -18.53 6.16 53.20
C ASP A 243 -17.32 5.97 54.14
N LEU A 244 -16.25 6.76 53.90
CA LEU A 244 -15.09 6.85 54.80
C LEU A 244 -15.35 7.72 56.06
N GLY A 245 -16.56 8.28 56.22
CA GLY A 245 -16.92 9.08 57.36
C GLY A 245 -16.44 10.53 57.34
N ILE A 246 -15.95 11.02 56.21
CA ILE A 246 -15.46 12.39 56.02
C ILE A 246 -16.68 13.32 55.89
N LYS A 247 -16.81 14.29 56.82
CA LYS A 247 -17.90 15.28 56.81
C LYS A 247 -17.39 16.71 56.62
N ASP A 248 -16.22 16.99 57.17
CA ASP A 248 -15.61 18.31 57.07
C ASP A 248 -14.87 18.49 55.73
N ASN A 249 -15.02 19.64 55.12
CA ASN A 249 -14.38 20.01 53.85
C ASN A 249 -14.69 19.03 52.68
N LEU A 250 -15.85 18.34 52.73
CA LEU A 250 -16.22 17.30 51.77
C LEU A 250 -16.16 17.79 50.33
N GLU A 251 -16.70 18.96 50.02
CA GLU A 251 -16.69 19.51 48.64
C GLU A 251 -15.28 19.85 48.17
N GLU A 252 -14.48 20.49 49.00
CA GLU A 252 -13.08 20.83 48.67
C GLU A 252 -12.25 19.57 48.40
N LEU A 253 -12.39 18.56 49.25
CA LEU A 253 -11.69 17.27 49.07
C LEU A 253 -12.17 16.53 47.85
N THR A 254 -13.47 16.59 47.52
CA THR A 254 -14.04 16.02 46.32
C THR A 254 -13.41 16.65 45.07
N GLU A 255 -13.40 17.98 44.97
CA GLU A 255 -12.82 18.68 43.83
C GLU A 255 -11.32 18.43 43.69
N LYS A 256 -10.58 18.45 44.79
CA LYS A 256 -9.14 18.14 44.78
C LYS A 256 -8.86 16.73 44.26
N LYS A 257 -9.61 15.73 44.70
CA LYS A 257 -9.49 14.34 44.22
C LYS A 257 -9.90 14.21 42.75
N LEU A 258 -10.99 14.89 42.35
CA LEU A 258 -11.48 14.91 40.98
C LEU A 258 -10.42 15.48 40.02
N LEU A 259 -9.87 16.65 40.33
CA LEU A 259 -8.84 17.29 39.53
C LEU A 259 -7.61 16.38 39.38
N ASN A 260 -7.20 15.72 40.46
CA ASN A 260 -6.07 14.77 40.36
C ASN A 260 -6.43 13.56 39.47
N ARG A 261 -7.65 13.01 39.59
CA ARG A 261 -8.10 11.87 38.77
C ARG A 261 -8.18 12.25 37.28
N VAL A 262 -8.71 13.44 36.96
CA VAL A 262 -8.73 13.97 35.57
C VAL A 262 -7.31 14.15 35.05
N HIS A 263 -6.43 14.76 35.83
CA HIS A 263 -5.04 14.95 35.43
C HIS A 263 -4.35 13.60 35.14
N GLN A 264 -4.52 12.60 36.01
CA GLN A 264 -3.92 11.27 35.78
C GLN A 264 -4.52 10.56 34.57
N ALA A 265 -5.83 10.69 34.32
CA ALA A 265 -6.50 10.15 33.16
C ALA A 265 -5.93 10.76 31.85
N MET A 266 -5.81 12.11 31.80
CA MET A 266 -5.24 12.79 30.63
C MET A 266 -3.75 12.49 30.44
N GLN A 267 -2.98 12.38 31.54
CA GLN A 267 -1.59 11.95 31.45
C GLN A 267 -1.48 10.53 30.88
N GLY A 268 -2.39 9.62 31.25
CA GLY A 268 -2.48 8.28 30.69
C GLY A 268 -2.76 8.30 29.18
N VAL A 269 -3.68 9.16 28.72
CA VAL A 269 -3.94 9.34 27.27
C VAL A 269 -2.67 9.77 26.53
N VAL A 270 -1.99 10.80 27.04
CA VAL A 270 -0.74 11.30 26.43
C VAL A 270 0.34 10.20 26.38
N TYR A 271 0.50 9.42 27.44
CA TYR A 271 1.45 8.33 27.47
C TYR A 271 1.08 7.23 26.47
N ASN A 272 -0.20 6.86 26.40
CA ASN A 272 -0.67 5.87 25.42
C ASN A 272 -0.41 6.34 23.99
N LEU A 273 -0.76 7.57 23.65
CA LEU A 273 -0.54 8.13 22.32
C LEU A 273 0.94 8.19 21.93
N ASN A 274 1.84 8.44 22.89
CA ASN A 274 3.27 8.53 22.63
C ASN A 274 3.99 7.18 22.63
N THR A 275 3.46 6.15 23.29
CA THR A 275 4.20 4.91 23.56
C THR A 275 3.54 3.65 23.02
N MET A 276 2.22 3.64 22.85
CA MET A 276 1.53 2.46 22.33
C MET A 276 1.81 2.27 20.85
N HIS A 277 2.02 1.02 20.47
CA HIS A 277 2.26 0.59 19.12
C HIS A 277 1.29 -0.52 18.74
N SER A 278 0.73 -0.45 17.55
CA SER A 278 0.14 -1.60 16.87
C SER A 278 1.21 -2.36 16.09
N ARG A 279 0.86 -3.47 15.44
CA ARG A 279 1.77 -4.14 14.51
C ARG A 279 2.24 -3.22 13.36
N ALA A 280 1.41 -2.26 12.99
CA ALA A 280 1.68 -1.30 11.93
C ALA A 280 2.62 -0.15 12.34
N GLY A 281 2.90 0.01 13.64
CA GLY A 281 3.73 1.09 14.17
C GLY A 281 3.04 1.86 15.29
N GLN A 282 3.45 3.11 15.49
CA GLN A 282 2.90 4.00 16.52
C GLN A 282 1.47 4.41 16.18
N MET A 283 0.61 4.57 17.19
CA MET A 283 -0.72 5.14 17.01
C MET A 283 -0.65 6.60 16.54
N TRP A 284 -1.49 6.92 15.58
CA TRP A 284 -1.61 8.27 15.04
C TRP A 284 -2.97 8.84 15.42
N ALA A 285 -2.96 9.81 16.30
CA ALA A 285 -4.15 10.55 16.66
C ALA A 285 -3.84 12.06 16.75
N VAL A 286 -4.82 12.81 16.40
CA VAL A 286 -4.80 14.27 16.50
C VAL A 286 -5.99 14.72 17.32
#